data_8461916a65683a1f9059cbd7219a6bbe
#
_entry.id   8461916a65683a1f9059cbd7219a6bbe
#
_cell.length_a   1.000
_cell.length_b   1.000
_cell.length_c   1.000
_cell.angle_alpha   90.00
_cell.angle_beta   90.00
_cell.angle_gamma   90.00
#
_symmetry.space_group_name_H-M   'P 1'
#
loop_
_entity.id
_entity.type
_entity.pdbx_description
1 polymer ?
#
loop_
_entity_poly.entity_id
_entity_poly.type
_entity_poly.pdbx_seq_one_letter_code
_entity_poly.pdbx_strand_id
1 'polypeptide(L)'
;MRLLLIDHGCCDVPDTRVHHCREHLEKLGVQASACGPSSISHLASHQPGLHGIHLHDVAAASKLFLRAVQDGTPIALLEALATISPSLLGLVRETARQMVAEAVDANLPDVIFVFHAGILTDLAIETGVPVVVHVSFSDLVVAGRNGFMRQRVTAAIASCNGIVATDADTAQALRQEWLSDDVHSPDEQVPIVIWPPSPNSAADILAVCQCALSRRQYRA
;
A
#
# COMPACT_ATOMS: atom_id res chain seq x y z
N MET A 1 -4.34 7.23 -18.13
CA MET A 1 -3.54 6.65 -17.04
C MET A 1 -4.39 5.59 -16.34
N ARG A 2 -3.79 4.44 -16.09
CA ARG A 2 -4.38 3.33 -15.32
C ARG A 2 -3.71 3.31 -13.94
N LEU A 3 -4.49 3.33 -12.89
CA LEU A 3 -4.02 3.39 -11.51
C LEU A 3 -4.56 2.19 -10.73
N LEU A 4 -3.66 1.47 -10.06
CA LEU A 4 -4.04 0.46 -9.07
C LEU A 4 -3.87 1.05 -7.67
N LEU A 5 -4.96 1.12 -6.92
CA LEU A 5 -4.98 1.50 -5.51
C LEU A 5 -4.82 0.24 -4.66
N ILE A 6 -3.84 0.21 -3.77
CA ILE A 6 -3.67 -0.88 -2.80
C ILE A 6 -3.88 -0.34 -1.40
N ASP A 7 -4.76 -0.98 -0.62
CA ASP A 7 -4.98 -0.64 0.77
C ASP A 7 -4.77 -1.88 1.66
N HIS A 8 -4.35 -1.66 2.90
CA HIS A 8 -4.28 -2.68 3.94
C HIS A 8 -5.64 -2.86 4.67
N GLY A 9 -6.61 -1.99 4.41
CA GLY A 9 -8.01 -2.15 4.81
C GLY A 9 -8.80 -3.00 3.82
N CYS A 10 -9.99 -3.44 4.22
CA CYS A 10 -10.86 -4.23 3.35
C CYS A 10 -11.31 -3.43 2.13
N CYS A 11 -11.00 -3.94 0.94
CA CYS A 11 -11.35 -3.29 -0.32
C CYS A 11 -12.79 -3.53 -0.76
N ASP A 12 -13.47 -4.53 -0.23
CA ASP A 12 -14.84 -4.93 -0.57
C ASP A 12 -15.90 -4.37 0.39
N VAL A 13 -15.50 -3.59 1.39
CA VAL A 13 -16.41 -2.87 2.27
C VAL A 13 -16.78 -1.54 1.62
N PRO A 14 -18.07 -1.25 1.40
CA PRO A 14 -18.52 0.06 0.90
C PRO A 14 -18.08 1.20 1.83
N ASP A 15 -18.00 2.41 1.28
CA ASP A 15 -17.64 3.63 2.01
C ASP A 15 -16.21 3.65 2.62
N THR A 16 -15.33 2.75 2.17
CA THR A 16 -13.92 2.82 2.53
C THR A 16 -13.20 3.94 1.76
N ARG A 17 -12.05 4.36 2.30
CA ARG A 17 -11.20 5.37 1.67
C ARG A 17 -10.82 5.00 0.23
N VAL A 18 -10.51 3.73 -0.01
CA VAL A 18 -10.11 3.25 -1.34
C VAL A 18 -11.27 3.35 -2.34
N HIS A 19 -12.50 3.07 -1.93
CA HIS A 19 -13.70 3.23 -2.76
C HIS A 19 -13.92 4.69 -3.16
N HIS A 20 -13.93 5.59 -2.18
CA HIS A 20 -14.09 7.03 -2.43
C HIS A 20 -13.01 7.58 -3.35
N CYS A 21 -11.74 7.19 -3.13
CA CYS A 21 -10.65 7.58 -4.00
C CYS A 21 -10.85 7.07 -5.43
N ARG A 22 -11.22 5.81 -5.60
CA ARG A 22 -11.48 5.21 -6.91
C ARG A 22 -12.55 5.97 -7.67
N GLU A 23 -13.72 6.16 -7.07
CA GLU A 23 -14.83 6.88 -7.69
C GLU A 23 -14.47 8.32 -8.10
N HIS A 24 -13.69 9.02 -7.27
CA HIS A 24 -13.26 10.37 -7.60
C HIS A 24 -12.22 10.39 -8.73
N LEU A 25 -11.30 9.43 -8.76
CA LEU A 25 -10.34 9.28 -9.85
C LEU A 25 -11.03 8.96 -11.18
N GLU A 26 -12.04 8.09 -11.17
CA GLU A 26 -12.85 7.78 -12.34
C GLU A 26 -13.57 9.03 -12.89
N LYS A 27 -14.09 9.89 -12.00
CA LYS A 27 -14.67 11.20 -12.39
C LYS A 27 -13.65 12.15 -13.02
N LEU A 28 -12.35 11.98 -12.72
CA LEU A 28 -11.24 12.71 -13.33
C LEU A 28 -10.73 12.05 -14.63
N GLY A 29 -11.40 11.00 -15.11
CA GLY A 29 -11.01 10.28 -16.33
C GLY A 29 -9.83 9.30 -16.15
N VAL A 30 -9.51 8.93 -14.91
CA VAL A 30 -8.50 7.91 -14.59
C VAL A 30 -9.18 6.55 -14.53
N GLN A 31 -8.63 5.56 -15.21
CA GLN A 31 -9.06 4.17 -15.03
C GLN A 31 -8.47 3.65 -13.72
N ALA A 32 -9.26 3.59 -12.66
CA ALA A 32 -8.83 3.19 -11.34
C ALA A 32 -9.38 1.82 -10.95
N SER A 33 -8.51 0.97 -10.41
CA SER A 33 -8.86 -0.30 -9.78
C SER A 33 -8.34 -0.35 -8.36
N ALA A 34 -8.84 -1.26 -7.54
CA ALA A 34 -8.44 -1.39 -6.15
C ALA A 34 -8.11 -2.84 -5.79
N CYS A 35 -7.14 -3.02 -4.89
CA CYS A 35 -6.72 -4.30 -4.36
C CYS A 35 -6.48 -4.17 -2.84
N GLY A 36 -6.93 -5.15 -2.08
CA GLY A 36 -6.74 -5.17 -0.63
C GLY A 36 -7.38 -6.39 0.01
N PRO A 37 -7.23 -6.60 1.33
CA PRO A 37 -7.90 -7.67 2.03
C PRO A 37 -9.40 -7.68 1.74
N SER A 38 -9.97 -8.88 1.63
CA SER A 38 -11.41 -9.09 1.43
C SER A 38 -12.03 -9.64 2.71
N SER A 39 -13.14 -9.06 3.12
CA SER A 39 -13.95 -9.54 4.24
C SER A 39 -14.86 -10.71 3.84
N ILE A 40 -15.03 -10.94 2.55
CA ILE A 40 -15.96 -11.91 1.97
C ILE A 40 -15.18 -13.12 1.44
N SER A 41 -15.70 -14.34 1.67
CA SER A 41 -15.15 -15.56 1.08
C SER A 41 -15.33 -15.57 -0.45
N HIS A 42 -14.46 -16.28 -1.17
CA HIS A 42 -14.28 -16.39 -2.62
C HIS A 42 -15.51 -16.31 -3.54
N LEU A 43 -16.71 -16.47 -3.04
CA LEU A 43 -17.89 -16.71 -3.87
C LEU A 43 -18.76 -15.47 -4.15
N ALA A 44 -18.46 -14.30 -3.55
CA ALA A 44 -19.43 -13.22 -3.53
C ALA A 44 -19.01 -11.90 -4.21
N SER A 45 -17.78 -11.66 -4.59
CA SER A 45 -17.35 -10.33 -5.00
C SER A 45 -16.67 -10.27 -6.37
N HIS A 46 -17.45 -10.37 -7.43
CA HIS A 46 -17.01 -9.91 -8.74
C HIS A 46 -17.50 -8.47 -9.00
N GLN A 47 -17.00 -7.52 -8.23
CA GLN A 47 -17.16 -6.12 -8.62
C GLN A 47 -16.02 -5.77 -9.61
N PRO A 48 -16.33 -5.27 -10.81
CA PRO A 48 -15.31 -4.86 -11.77
C PRO A 48 -14.33 -3.86 -11.15
N GLY A 49 -13.04 -4.11 -11.30
CA GLY A 49 -11.98 -3.26 -10.78
C GLY A 49 -11.72 -3.38 -9.26
N LEU A 50 -12.30 -4.37 -8.57
CA LEU A 50 -11.93 -4.73 -7.20
C LEU A 50 -11.28 -6.11 -7.15
N HIS A 51 -10.12 -6.18 -6.50
CA HIS A 51 -9.34 -7.41 -6.32
C HIS A 51 -9.16 -7.70 -4.84
N GLY A 52 -9.94 -8.64 -4.32
CA GLY A 52 -9.90 -9.01 -2.91
C GLY A 52 -8.77 -9.98 -2.59
N ILE A 53 -7.96 -9.67 -1.58
CA ILE A 53 -6.96 -10.57 -1.01
C ILE A 53 -7.65 -11.46 0.03
N HIS A 54 -7.89 -12.72 -0.30
CA HIS A 54 -8.60 -13.67 0.56
C HIS A 54 -7.66 -14.25 1.62
N LEU A 55 -7.48 -13.53 2.72
CA LEU A 55 -6.60 -13.93 3.80
C LEU A 55 -7.24 -14.91 4.79
N HIS A 56 -8.53 -15.17 4.70
CA HIS A 56 -9.26 -16.04 5.63
C HIS A 56 -8.73 -17.47 5.64
N ASP A 57 -8.40 -18.03 4.50
CA ASP A 57 -7.93 -19.41 4.37
C ASP A 57 -6.53 -19.60 4.98
N VAL A 58 -5.68 -18.56 4.87
CA VAL A 58 -4.34 -18.55 5.44
C VAL A 58 -4.39 -18.29 6.95
N ALA A 59 -5.34 -17.49 7.38
CA ALA A 59 -5.49 -17.02 8.74
C ALA A 59 -6.24 -17.99 9.67
N ALA A 60 -6.73 -19.13 9.18
CA ALA A 60 -7.50 -20.10 9.98
C ALA A 60 -6.81 -20.55 11.27
N ALA A 61 -5.48 -20.39 11.36
CA ALA A 61 -4.70 -20.71 12.55
C ALA A 61 -4.64 -19.58 13.60
N SER A 62 -5.05 -18.35 13.30
CA SER A 62 -4.91 -17.19 14.21
C SER A 62 -6.21 -16.42 14.37
N LYS A 63 -6.86 -16.57 15.54
CA LYS A 63 -8.07 -15.78 15.87
C LYS A 63 -7.83 -14.27 15.89
N LEU A 64 -6.63 -13.84 16.25
CA LEU A 64 -6.25 -12.41 16.26
C LEU A 64 -6.22 -11.85 14.85
N PHE A 65 -5.59 -12.57 13.94
CA PHE A 65 -5.49 -12.18 12.55
C PHE A 65 -6.86 -12.14 11.84
N LEU A 66 -7.69 -13.16 12.07
CA LEU A 66 -9.08 -13.19 11.55
C LEU A 66 -9.89 -12.00 12.03
N ARG A 67 -9.76 -11.64 13.31
CA ARG A 67 -10.42 -10.43 13.84
C ARG A 67 -9.92 -9.15 13.17
N ALA A 68 -8.62 -9.03 12.96
CA ALA A 68 -8.05 -7.86 12.29
C ALA A 68 -8.54 -7.73 10.84
N VAL A 69 -8.66 -8.84 10.10
CA VAL A 69 -9.25 -8.84 8.75
C VAL A 69 -10.73 -8.47 8.80
N GLN A 70 -11.49 -8.99 9.79
CA GLN A 70 -12.90 -8.67 9.97
C GLN A 70 -13.16 -7.24 10.43
N ASP A 71 -12.25 -6.67 11.23
CA ASP A 71 -12.30 -5.26 11.64
C ASP A 71 -12.17 -4.32 10.44
N GLY A 72 -11.49 -4.77 9.38
CA GLY A 72 -11.40 -4.07 8.10
C GLY A 72 -10.55 -2.81 8.11
N THR A 73 -9.92 -2.47 9.25
CA THR A 73 -9.08 -1.29 9.34
C THR A 73 -7.62 -1.62 9.00
N PRO A 74 -6.91 -0.73 8.26
CA PRO A 74 -5.52 -0.94 7.91
C PRO A 74 -4.62 -1.18 9.13
N ILE A 75 -4.83 -0.40 10.19
CA ILE A 75 -4.00 -0.47 11.41
C ILE A 75 -4.18 -1.80 12.13
N ALA A 76 -5.41 -2.29 12.27
CA ALA A 76 -5.67 -3.59 12.90
C ALA A 76 -4.93 -4.73 12.16
N LEU A 77 -4.96 -4.71 10.82
CA LEU A 77 -4.21 -5.69 10.03
C LEU A 77 -2.70 -5.55 10.21
N LEU A 78 -2.15 -4.35 10.14
CA LEU A 78 -0.72 -4.11 10.33
C LEU A 78 -0.23 -4.54 11.72
N GLU A 79 -1.00 -4.25 12.77
CA GLU A 79 -0.71 -4.70 14.14
C GLU A 79 -0.74 -6.21 14.27
N ALA A 80 -1.73 -6.87 13.66
CA ALA A 80 -1.82 -8.32 13.65
C ALA A 80 -0.61 -8.94 12.92
N LEU A 81 -0.24 -8.42 11.75
CA LEU A 81 0.92 -8.87 10.98
C LEU A 81 2.24 -8.71 11.75
N ALA A 82 2.35 -7.67 12.59
CA ALA A 82 3.54 -7.47 13.42
C ALA A 82 3.65 -8.48 14.57
N THR A 83 2.58 -9.20 14.92
CA THR A 83 2.52 -10.13 16.06
C THR A 83 2.47 -11.60 15.69
N ILE A 84 2.16 -11.95 14.44
CA ILE A 84 2.09 -13.35 14.00
C ILE A 84 3.48 -14.00 13.83
N SER A 85 3.51 -15.33 13.84
CA SER A 85 4.77 -16.05 13.64
C SER A 85 5.36 -15.81 12.23
N PRO A 86 6.69 -15.89 12.07
CA PRO A 86 7.33 -15.74 10.76
C PRO A 86 6.79 -16.71 9.69
N SER A 87 6.45 -17.94 10.09
CA SER A 87 5.87 -18.94 9.17
C SER A 87 4.50 -18.52 8.67
N LEU A 88 3.63 -18.04 9.56
CA LEU A 88 2.30 -17.56 9.17
C LEU A 88 2.40 -16.28 8.35
N LEU A 89 3.33 -15.38 8.70
CA LEU A 89 3.60 -14.19 7.91
C LEU A 89 4.05 -14.53 6.48
N GLY A 90 4.89 -15.58 6.32
CA GLY A 90 5.28 -16.09 5.02
C GLY A 90 4.11 -16.58 4.17
N LEU A 91 3.17 -17.31 4.76
CA LEU A 91 1.96 -17.76 4.07
C LEU A 91 1.04 -16.60 3.66
N VAL A 92 0.81 -15.66 4.59
CA VAL A 92 0.02 -14.44 4.30
C VAL A 92 0.66 -13.66 3.15
N ARG A 93 1.99 -13.50 3.19
CA ARG A 93 2.72 -12.77 2.16
C ARG A 93 2.61 -13.46 0.79
N GLU A 94 2.73 -14.79 0.75
CA GLU A 94 2.63 -15.53 -0.51
C GLU A 94 1.23 -15.44 -1.13
N THR A 95 0.17 -15.58 -0.32
CA THR A 95 -1.21 -15.39 -0.78
C THR A 95 -1.42 -13.96 -1.30
N ALA A 96 -0.96 -12.96 -0.55
CA ALA A 96 -1.08 -11.57 -0.96
C ALA A 96 -0.29 -11.27 -2.24
N ARG A 97 0.90 -11.87 -2.42
CA ARG A 97 1.71 -11.75 -3.64
C ARG A 97 0.94 -12.20 -4.88
N GLN A 98 0.35 -13.39 -4.82
CA GLN A 98 -0.42 -13.93 -5.95
C GLN A 98 -1.57 -12.99 -6.33
N MET A 99 -2.33 -12.51 -5.34
CA MET A 99 -3.48 -11.64 -5.60
C MET A 99 -3.07 -10.25 -6.12
N VAL A 100 -1.95 -9.69 -5.62
CA VAL A 100 -1.40 -8.43 -6.14
C VAL A 100 -0.93 -8.62 -7.59
N ALA A 101 -0.25 -9.72 -7.89
CA ALA A 101 0.17 -10.04 -9.26
C ALA A 101 -1.04 -10.19 -10.20
N GLU A 102 -2.08 -10.91 -9.80
CA GLU A 102 -3.33 -11.05 -10.58
C GLU A 102 -4.00 -9.68 -10.81
N ALA A 103 -4.03 -8.81 -9.79
CA ALA A 103 -4.57 -7.46 -9.93
C ALA A 103 -3.76 -6.61 -10.93
N VAL A 104 -2.44 -6.74 -10.92
CA VAL A 104 -1.55 -6.06 -11.87
C VAL A 104 -1.76 -6.60 -13.28
N ASP A 105 -1.80 -7.92 -13.47
CA ASP A 105 -1.99 -8.55 -14.78
C ASP A 105 -3.36 -8.20 -15.39
N ALA A 106 -4.40 -8.15 -14.55
CA ALA A 106 -5.75 -7.83 -15.00
C ALA A 106 -5.93 -6.36 -15.41
N ASN A 107 -5.22 -5.43 -14.75
CA ASN A 107 -5.42 -3.99 -14.93
C ASN A 107 -4.30 -3.31 -15.70
N LEU A 108 -3.12 -3.93 -15.81
CA LEU A 108 -1.92 -3.38 -16.44
C LEU A 108 -1.67 -1.92 -16.01
N PRO A 109 -1.53 -1.63 -14.71
CA PRO A 109 -1.47 -0.26 -14.21
C PRO A 109 -0.19 0.45 -14.66
N ASP A 110 -0.30 1.74 -14.94
CA ASP A 110 0.85 2.60 -15.23
C ASP A 110 1.61 2.95 -13.93
N VAL A 111 0.86 2.99 -12.79
CA VAL A 111 1.39 3.27 -11.45
C VAL A 111 0.52 2.59 -10.39
N ILE A 112 1.14 2.21 -9.28
CA ILE A 112 0.46 1.69 -8.08
C ILE A 112 0.54 2.76 -6.98
N PHE A 113 -0.60 3.06 -6.36
CA PHE A 113 -0.65 3.90 -5.17
C PHE A 113 -1.04 3.04 -3.97
N VAL A 114 -0.17 2.96 -2.98
CA VAL A 114 -0.39 2.14 -1.78
C VAL A 114 -0.75 3.03 -0.61
N PHE A 115 -1.93 2.80 -0.02
CA PHE A 115 -2.30 3.40 1.26
C PHE A 115 -1.64 2.59 2.37
N HIS A 116 -0.94 3.25 3.26
CA HIS A 116 -0.18 2.69 4.38
C HIS A 116 1.09 1.90 3.99
N ALA A 117 2.16 2.17 4.71
CA ALA A 117 3.41 1.44 4.55
C ALA A 117 3.36 0.10 5.30
N GLY A 118 3.35 -1.00 4.56
CA GLY A 118 3.25 -2.33 5.14
C GLY A 118 3.65 -3.43 4.15
N ILE A 119 3.18 -4.65 4.42
CA ILE A 119 3.52 -5.83 3.61
C ILE A 119 3.06 -5.70 2.14
N LEU A 120 1.93 -5.03 1.89
CA LEU A 120 1.44 -4.84 0.53
C LEU A 120 2.30 -3.84 -0.26
N THR A 121 2.99 -2.91 0.42
CA THR A 121 3.97 -2.02 -0.21
C THR A 121 5.15 -2.80 -0.77
N ASP A 122 5.72 -3.71 0.05
CA ASP A 122 6.81 -4.62 -0.35
C ASP A 122 6.41 -5.44 -1.59
N LEU A 123 5.19 -5.99 -1.59
CA LEU A 123 4.68 -6.76 -2.73
C LEU A 123 4.39 -5.91 -3.97
N ALA A 124 3.91 -4.69 -3.80
CA ALA A 124 3.72 -3.76 -4.90
C ALA A 124 5.06 -3.43 -5.61
N ILE A 125 6.13 -3.22 -4.85
CA ILE A 125 7.48 -3.00 -5.38
C ILE A 125 7.97 -4.21 -6.21
N GLU A 126 7.70 -5.44 -5.76
CA GLU A 126 8.09 -6.66 -6.47
C GLU A 126 7.47 -6.79 -7.86
N THR A 127 6.37 -6.11 -8.14
CA THR A 127 5.73 -6.14 -9.47
C THR A 127 6.51 -5.41 -10.55
N GLY A 128 7.47 -4.55 -10.19
CA GLY A 128 8.22 -3.71 -11.10
C GLY A 128 7.43 -2.53 -11.69
N VAL A 129 6.15 -2.37 -11.33
CA VAL A 129 5.35 -1.19 -11.66
C VAL A 129 5.78 -0.03 -10.77
N PRO A 130 5.83 1.24 -11.23
CA PRO A 130 6.11 2.38 -10.38
C PRO A 130 5.16 2.45 -9.18
N VAL A 131 5.73 2.63 -7.98
CA VAL A 131 4.96 2.67 -6.72
C VAL A 131 5.08 4.02 -6.04
N VAL A 132 3.95 4.58 -5.65
CA VAL A 132 3.84 5.70 -4.70
C VAL A 132 3.22 5.17 -3.43
N VAL A 133 3.82 5.44 -2.29
CA VAL A 133 3.31 5.00 -0.98
C VAL A 133 2.89 6.19 -0.12
N HIS A 134 1.70 6.10 0.45
CA HIS A 134 1.24 7.00 1.50
C HIS A 134 1.64 6.42 2.86
N VAL A 135 2.32 7.21 3.66
CA VAL A 135 2.86 6.82 4.97
C VAL A 135 2.28 7.70 6.06
N SER A 136 1.75 7.07 7.09
CA SER A 136 1.34 7.72 8.33
C SER A 136 2.33 7.42 9.46
N PHE A 137 2.35 8.26 10.49
CA PHE A 137 3.17 8.02 11.67
C PHE A 137 2.83 6.68 12.35
N SER A 138 1.54 6.29 12.36
CA SER A 138 1.11 5.00 12.90
C SER A 138 1.69 3.81 12.16
N ASP A 139 1.90 3.90 10.83
CA ASP A 139 2.53 2.83 10.04
C ASP A 139 3.96 2.59 10.51
N LEU A 140 4.70 3.68 10.73
CA LEU A 140 6.08 3.62 11.20
C LEU A 140 6.17 3.04 12.62
N VAL A 141 5.28 3.45 13.52
CA VAL A 141 5.20 2.91 14.89
C VAL A 141 4.92 1.42 14.88
N VAL A 142 3.95 0.97 14.09
CA VAL A 142 3.58 -0.46 14.01
C VAL A 142 4.71 -1.27 13.39
N ALA A 143 5.27 -0.83 12.28
CA ALA A 143 6.40 -1.52 11.64
C ALA A 143 7.63 -1.57 12.55
N GLY A 144 7.87 -0.54 13.35
CA GLY A 144 8.98 -0.45 14.31
C GLY A 144 8.92 -1.47 15.45
N ARG A 145 7.74 -2.03 15.77
CA ARG A 145 7.56 -3.04 16.83
C ARG A 145 8.13 -4.41 16.48
N ASN A 146 8.38 -4.69 15.20
CA ASN A 146 8.89 -5.97 14.72
C ASN A 146 10.05 -5.74 13.77
N GLY A 147 11.24 -6.22 14.14
CA GLY A 147 12.47 -5.99 13.36
C GLY A 147 12.39 -6.49 11.90
N PHE A 148 11.71 -7.61 11.67
CA PHE A 148 11.50 -8.14 10.31
C PHE A 148 10.59 -7.21 9.49
N MET A 149 9.49 -6.75 10.07
CA MET A 149 8.58 -5.79 9.42
C MET A 149 9.30 -4.46 9.17
N ARG A 150 10.04 -3.96 10.14
CA ARG A 150 10.82 -2.73 10.00
C ARG A 150 11.77 -2.81 8.81
N GLN A 151 12.56 -3.87 8.73
CA GLN A 151 13.51 -4.06 7.63
C GLN A 151 12.82 -4.06 6.26
N ARG A 152 11.70 -4.77 6.12
CA ARG A 152 10.95 -4.83 4.86
C ARG A 152 10.30 -3.52 4.49
N VAL A 153 9.68 -2.86 5.44
CA VAL A 153 9.04 -1.55 5.20
C VAL A 153 10.08 -0.51 4.85
N THR A 154 11.25 -0.50 5.52
CA THR A 154 12.37 0.38 5.17
C THR A 154 12.84 0.13 3.73
N ALA A 155 13.08 -1.12 3.36
CA ALA A 155 13.51 -1.47 2.01
C ALA A 155 12.46 -1.08 0.95
N ALA A 156 11.18 -1.30 1.22
CA ALA A 156 10.09 -0.94 0.33
C ALA A 156 9.98 0.59 0.15
N ILE A 157 10.02 1.34 1.24
CA ILE A 157 9.98 2.81 1.20
C ILE A 157 11.17 3.37 0.42
N ALA A 158 12.37 2.84 0.63
CA ALA A 158 13.58 3.25 -0.09
C ALA A 158 13.53 2.93 -1.60
N SER A 159 12.75 1.92 -1.99
CA SER A 159 12.64 1.45 -3.38
C SER A 159 11.47 2.03 -4.15
N CYS A 160 10.55 2.76 -3.50
CA CYS A 160 9.39 3.34 -4.18
C CYS A 160 9.76 4.56 -5.04
N ASN A 161 8.85 4.97 -5.90
CA ASN A 161 9.05 6.11 -6.82
C ASN A 161 8.59 7.44 -6.22
N GLY A 162 7.89 7.40 -5.09
CA GLY A 162 7.45 8.57 -4.36
C GLY A 162 6.82 8.22 -3.02
N ILE A 163 6.96 9.10 -2.07
CA ILE A 163 6.38 8.98 -0.73
C ILE A 163 5.45 10.16 -0.50
N VAL A 164 4.28 9.89 0.05
CA VAL A 164 3.35 10.89 0.55
C VAL A 164 3.26 10.73 2.06
N ALA A 165 3.81 11.65 2.81
CA ALA A 165 3.71 11.66 4.28
C ALA A 165 2.44 12.38 4.73
N THR A 166 1.75 11.86 5.75
CA THR A 166 0.52 12.49 6.29
C THR A 166 0.75 13.91 6.82
N ASP A 167 1.94 14.17 7.35
CA ASP A 167 2.30 15.44 8.00
C ASP A 167 3.81 15.64 8.02
N ALA A 168 4.23 16.80 8.55
CA ALA A 168 5.63 17.17 8.64
C ALA A 168 6.44 16.27 9.59
N ASP A 169 5.83 15.82 10.68
CA ASP A 169 6.49 14.96 11.67
C ASP A 169 6.76 13.58 11.08
N THR A 170 5.80 13.02 10.35
CA THR A 170 5.98 11.78 9.58
C THR A 170 7.08 11.92 8.54
N ALA A 171 7.11 13.04 7.79
CA ALA A 171 8.14 13.30 6.80
C ALA A 171 9.53 13.44 7.44
N GLN A 172 9.62 14.04 8.63
CA GLN A 172 10.86 14.14 9.38
C GLN A 172 11.34 12.78 9.89
N ALA A 173 10.45 11.98 10.48
CA ALA A 173 10.78 10.63 10.93
C ALA A 173 11.28 9.75 9.79
N LEU A 174 10.62 9.81 8.62
CA LEU A 174 11.05 9.10 7.42
C LEU A 174 12.49 9.45 7.02
N ARG A 175 12.85 10.73 7.00
CA ARG A 175 14.21 11.17 6.65
C ARG A 175 15.26 10.77 7.66
N GLN A 176 14.94 10.88 8.96
CA GLN A 176 15.92 10.70 10.04
C GLN A 176 16.13 9.25 10.46
N GLU A 177 15.06 8.43 10.41
CA GLU A 177 15.07 7.10 11.02
C GLU A 177 14.92 5.95 10.02
N TRP A 178 14.33 6.22 8.84
CA TRP A 178 13.94 5.19 7.88
C TRP A 178 14.68 5.27 6.55
N LEU A 179 15.09 6.46 6.15
CA LEU A 179 15.85 6.72 4.93
C LEU A 179 17.18 7.36 5.32
N SER A 180 18.05 6.60 5.99
CA SER A 180 19.37 7.11 6.41
C SER A 180 20.21 7.55 5.20
N ASP A 181 20.89 8.68 5.33
CA ASP A 181 21.67 9.37 4.29
C ASP A 181 22.83 8.54 3.70
N ASP A 182 23.19 7.41 4.32
CA ASP A 182 24.37 6.64 3.96
C ASP A 182 24.26 5.83 2.64
N VAL A 183 23.08 5.79 1.99
CA VAL A 183 22.83 4.86 0.88
C VAL A 183 22.58 5.53 -0.47
N HIS A 184 22.20 6.80 -0.50
CA HIS A 184 21.81 7.45 -1.77
C HIS A 184 22.44 8.82 -1.95
N SER A 185 22.90 9.11 -3.16
CA SER A 185 23.24 10.47 -3.54
C SER A 185 21.99 11.38 -3.45
N PRO A 186 22.15 12.71 -3.25
CA PRO A 186 21.02 13.64 -3.17
C PRO A 186 20.04 13.55 -4.36
N ASP A 187 20.54 13.16 -5.54
CA ASP A 187 19.75 13.01 -6.77
C ASP A 187 18.97 11.68 -6.84
N GLU A 188 19.32 10.72 -5.97
CA GLU A 188 18.69 9.39 -5.91
C GLU A 188 17.64 9.29 -4.79
N GLN A 189 17.54 10.31 -3.93
CA GLN A 189 16.58 10.28 -2.83
C GLN A 189 15.14 10.22 -3.33
N VAL A 190 14.37 9.34 -2.68
CA VAL A 190 12.93 9.22 -2.96
C VAL A 190 12.24 10.52 -2.56
N PRO A 191 11.46 11.14 -3.46
CA PRO A 191 10.77 12.38 -3.13
C PRO A 191 9.71 12.14 -2.06
N ILE A 192 9.79 12.93 -1.00
CA ILE A 192 8.78 12.96 0.05
C ILE A 192 7.93 14.21 -0.14
N VAL A 193 6.65 14.01 -0.39
CA VAL A 193 5.64 15.06 -0.46
C VAL A 193 4.80 15.01 0.81
N ILE A 194 4.62 16.15 1.47
CA ILE A 194 3.72 16.24 2.62
C ILE A 194 2.31 16.41 2.07
N TRP A 195 1.41 15.53 2.52
CA TRP A 195 0.01 15.58 2.11
C TRP A 195 -0.65 16.84 2.69
N PRO A 196 -1.44 17.56 1.89
CA PRO A 196 -2.18 18.69 2.42
C PRO A 196 -3.24 18.22 3.44
N PRO A 197 -3.69 19.10 4.36
CA PRO A 197 -4.59 18.74 5.48
C PRO A 197 -5.95 18.17 5.07
N SER A 198 -6.29 18.18 3.78
CA SER A 198 -7.47 17.53 3.22
C SER A 198 -7.06 16.33 2.37
N PRO A 199 -6.74 15.19 2.97
CA PRO A 199 -6.00 14.10 2.33
C PRO A 199 -6.80 13.22 1.36
N ASN A 200 -7.99 13.60 0.95
CA ASN A 200 -8.89 12.77 0.14
C ASN A 200 -9.11 13.31 -1.27
N SER A 201 -8.28 14.22 -1.72
CA SER A 201 -8.42 14.71 -3.09
C SER A 201 -7.76 13.71 -4.04
N ALA A 202 -8.59 13.07 -4.85
CA ALA A 202 -8.13 12.24 -5.97
C ALA A 202 -7.19 13.01 -6.90
N ALA A 203 -7.31 14.33 -6.96
CA ALA A 203 -6.44 15.21 -7.71
C ALA A 203 -5.00 15.21 -7.16
N ASP A 204 -4.82 15.17 -5.84
CA ASP A 204 -3.48 15.12 -5.23
C ASP A 204 -2.82 13.77 -5.48
N ILE A 205 -3.57 12.67 -5.34
CA ILE A 205 -3.08 11.32 -5.69
C ILE A 205 -2.64 11.31 -7.15
N LEU A 206 -3.47 11.84 -8.04
CA LEU A 206 -3.18 11.91 -9.46
C LEU A 206 -1.90 12.70 -9.75
N ALA A 207 -1.74 13.86 -9.13
CA ALA A 207 -0.57 14.73 -9.31
C ALA A 207 0.73 14.02 -8.85
N VAL A 208 0.72 13.37 -7.69
CA VAL A 208 1.89 12.63 -7.19
C VAL A 208 2.23 11.44 -8.08
N CYS A 209 1.23 10.71 -8.54
CA CYS A 209 1.42 9.59 -9.46
C CYS A 209 1.99 10.04 -10.82
N GLN A 210 1.53 11.15 -11.36
CA GLN A 210 2.07 11.75 -12.59
C GLN A 210 3.53 12.18 -12.41
N CYS A 211 3.88 12.75 -11.26
CA CYS A 211 5.26 13.09 -10.92
C CYS A 211 6.16 11.84 -10.88
N ALA A 212 5.70 10.75 -10.27
CA ALA A 212 6.44 9.50 -10.20
C ALA A 212 6.69 8.89 -11.59
N LEU A 213 5.70 8.92 -12.47
CA LEU A 213 5.82 8.45 -13.85
C LEU A 213 6.82 9.29 -14.66
N SER A 214 6.76 10.61 -14.54
CA SER A 214 7.68 11.51 -15.26
C SER A 214 9.14 11.23 -14.90
N ARG A 215 9.43 10.98 -13.63
CA ARG A 215 10.79 10.67 -13.16
C ARG A 215 11.34 9.35 -13.71
N ARG A 216 10.49 8.33 -13.88
CA ARG A 216 10.92 7.06 -14.49
C ARG A 216 11.42 7.26 -15.91
N GLN A 217 10.79 8.14 -16.69
CA GLN A 217 11.20 8.43 -18.08
C GLN A 217 12.57 9.08 -18.18
N TYR A 218 13.02 9.79 -17.14
CA TYR A 218 14.34 10.43 -17.10
C TYR A 218 15.46 9.51 -16.59
N ARG A 219 15.11 8.37 -15.97
CA ARG A 219 16.08 7.38 -15.44
C ARG A 219 16.30 6.17 -16.36
N ALA A 220 15.47 6.01 -17.39
CA ALA A 220 15.56 4.95 -18.40
C ALA A 220 16.32 5.44 -19.63
#